data_cc4d72ea28b1e3b9182374c5fe89461a
#
_entry.id   cc4d72ea28b1e3b9182374c5fe89461a
#
_cell.length_a   1.000
_cell.length_b   1.000
_cell.length_c   1.000
_cell.angle_alpha   90.00
_cell.angle_beta   90.00
_cell.angle_gamma   90.00
#
_symmetry.space_group_name_H-M   'P 1'
#
loop_
_entity.id
_entity.type
_entity.pdbx_description
1 polymer ?
#
loop_
_entity_poly.entity_id
_entity_poly.type
_entity_poly.pdbx_seq_one_letter_code
_entity_poly.pdbx_strand_id
1 'polypeptide(L)'
;MSCPVATSPIDIIKQDSNTCDLKCDYAFHYRNTSVRAENKGAYLSFAFDNAAVPPVVYNSEKYQVGRMRLYRPSLHTWNGQHADAEVLIEHSAVSGRGNLMVCIPVKAGASSAGVLSAIIAQVGQTAPNAGGSTNISLPAFTLNNVVPRAPFYSYTGTLPYVPCVGVYNYVVFGMEHSIGVNRDTSMMINKLITEAAYPVRKPVGGVFYNKKGAGNAMSSGEDEIYIECQPTGEDGERHWCLFPAAQGPTCQAVPRQRIPL
;
A
#
# COMPACT_ATOMS: atom_id res chain seq x y z
N MET A 1 -2.77 -24.00 3.24
CA MET A 1 -1.49 -24.39 2.59
C MET A 1 -0.40 -23.55 3.24
N SER A 2 0.61 -24.19 3.82
CA SER A 2 1.72 -23.49 4.49
C SER A 2 2.78 -23.07 3.48
N CYS A 3 3.36 -21.88 3.67
CA CYS A 3 4.51 -21.38 2.93
C CYS A 3 5.77 -21.53 3.78
N PRO A 4 6.47 -22.69 3.75
CA PRO A 4 7.59 -22.95 4.68
C PRO A 4 8.76 -21.97 4.49
N VAL A 5 8.97 -21.46 3.29
CA VAL A 5 10.04 -20.53 2.95
C VAL A 5 9.62 -19.05 3.03
N ALA A 6 8.36 -18.75 3.38
CA ALA A 6 7.91 -17.39 3.49
C ALA A 6 8.61 -16.67 4.65
N THR A 7 8.93 -15.38 4.42
CA THR A 7 9.53 -14.48 5.40
C THR A 7 8.53 -13.41 5.90
N SER A 8 7.28 -13.57 5.53
CA SER A 8 6.12 -12.80 5.99
C SER A 8 4.94 -13.76 6.26
N PRO A 9 3.93 -13.37 7.04
CA PRO A 9 3.82 -12.13 7.80
C PRO A 9 4.75 -12.11 9.02
N ILE A 10 4.94 -10.93 9.61
CA ILE A 10 5.78 -10.74 10.81
C ILE A 10 4.97 -10.21 11.99
N ASP A 11 5.57 -10.25 13.19
CA ASP A 11 5.08 -9.49 14.35
C ASP A 11 5.62 -8.06 14.29
N ILE A 12 4.75 -7.08 14.40
CA ILE A 12 5.08 -5.65 14.40
C ILE A 12 5.31 -5.21 15.84
N ILE A 13 6.57 -4.91 16.17
CA ILE A 13 6.99 -4.44 17.49
C ILE A 13 7.59 -3.05 17.32
N LYS A 14 6.94 -2.03 17.86
CA LYS A 14 7.36 -0.64 17.69
C LYS A 14 8.75 -0.36 18.24
N GLN A 15 9.08 -0.95 19.38
CA GLN A 15 10.37 -0.78 20.05
C GLN A 15 11.55 -1.36 19.25
N ASP A 16 11.28 -2.35 18.41
CA ASP A 16 12.28 -3.04 17.59
C ASP A 16 12.42 -2.44 16.20
N SER A 17 11.69 -1.36 15.89
CA SER A 17 11.72 -0.73 14.57
C SER A 17 12.72 0.43 14.52
N ASN A 18 13.46 0.49 13.41
CA ASN A 18 14.37 1.59 13.10
C ASN A 18 13.60 2.78 12.52
N THR A 19 14.10 4.01 12.73
CA THR A 19 13.52 5.19 12.07
C THR A 19 13.78 5.15 10.57
N CYS A 20 12.78 5.48 9.78
CA CYS A 20 12.86 5.51 8.32
C CYS A 20 12.87 6.94 7.82
N ASP A 21 14.05 7.50 7.60
CA ASP A 21 14.18 8.91 7.19
C ASP A 21 14.25 9.09 5.66
N LEU A 22 14.77 8.11 4.90
CA LEU A 22 15.02 8.25 3.47
C LEU A 22 14.52 7.08 2.58
N LYS A 23 14.09 5.96 3.15
CA LYS A 23 13.82 4.73 2.39
C LYS A 23 12.40 4.17 2.50
N CYS A 24 11.48 4.93 3.03
CA CYS A 24 10.08 4.51 3.18
C CYS A 24 9.16 5.66 2.79
N ASP A 25 9.40 6.25 1.64
CA ASP A 25 8.48 7.29 1.14
C ASP A 25 7.34 6.58 0.41
N TYR A 26 6.14 6.68 0.98
CA TYR A 26 4.92 6.09 0.46
C TYR A 26 3.88 7.17 0.24
N ALA A 27 3.42 7.29 -1.00
CA ALA A 27 2.35 8.21 -1.39
C ALA A 27 1.34 7.50 -2.28
N PHE A 28 0.07 7.86 -2.17
CA PHE A 28 -0.97 7.27 -2.99
C PHE A 28 -2.07 8.25 -3.38
N HIS A 29 -2.69 7.97 -4.52
CA HIS A 29 -3.93 8.57 -4.98
C HIS A 29 -4.69 7.58 -5.85
N TYR A 30 -5.54 6.75 -5.24
CA TYR A 30 -6.38 5.81 -5.96
C TYR A 30 -7.57 6.52 -6.59
N ARG A 31 -7.77 6.30 -7.87
CA ARG A 31 -8.96 6.78 -8.59
C ARG A 31 -10.15 5.87 -8.35
N ASN A 32 -11.34 6.36 -8.69
CA ASN A 32 -12.53 5.54 -8.71
C ASN A 32 -12.36 4.41 -9.72
N THR A 33 -12.77 3.21 -9.36
CA THR A 33 -12.61 2.01 -10.19
C THR A 33 -13.77 1.05 -9.97
N SER A 34 -14.03 0.23 -10.96
CA SER A 34 -14.85 -0.96 -10.82
C SER A 34 -14.10 -2.04 -10.07
N VAL A 35 -14.82 -2.85 -9.33
CA VAL A 35 -14.23 -3.89 -8.48
C VAL A 35 -15.00 -5.19 -8.68
N ARG A 36 -14.31 -6.27 -8.98
CA ARG A 36 -14.87 -7.62 -8.96
C ARG A 36 -14.46 -8.31 -7.67
N ALA A 37 -15.45 -8.70 -6.88
CA ALA A 37 -15.24 -9.46 -5.65
C ALA A 37 -15.45 -10.95 -5.89
N GLU A 38 -14.64 -11.77 -5.23
CA GLU A 38 -14.75 -13.22 -5.19
C GLU A 38 -14.62 -13.71 -3.75
N ASN A 39 -15.54 -14.55 -3.32
CA ASN A 39 -15.42 -15.26 -2.06
C ASN A 39 -14.59 -16.55 -2.27
N LYS A 40 -13.38 -16.60 -1.72
CA LYS A 40 -12.49 -17.78 -1.80
C LYS A 40 -12.63 -18.72 -0.59
N GLY A 41 -13.57 -18.46 0.31
CA GLY A 41 -13.76 -19.21 1.55
C GLY A 41 -12.75 -18.86 2.64
N ALA A 42 -11.45 -18.97 2.37
CA ALA A 42 -10.39 -18.58 3.30
C ALA A 42 -10.08 -17.06 3.31
N TYR A 43 -10.57 -16.33 2.34
CA TYR A 43 -10.44 -14.86 2.21
C TYR A 43 -11.41 -14.32 1.16
N LEU A 44 -11.69 -13.02 1.22
CA LEU A 44 -12.33 -12.31 0.11
C LEU A 44 -11.24 -11.71 -0.79
N SER A 45 -11.46 -11.77 -2.10
CA SER A 45 -10.56 -11.24 -3.12
C SER A 45 -11.28 -10.17 -3.95
N PHE A 46 -10.63 -9.04 -4.16
CA PHE A 46 -11.15 -7.91 -4.93
C PHE A 46 -10.14 -7.56 -6.01
N ALA A 47 -10.53 -7.73 -7.26
CA ALA A 47 -9.70 -7.42 -8.42
C ALA A 47 -10.04 -6.01 -8.94
N PHE A 48 -9.02 -5.29 -9.34
CA PHE A 48 -9.09 -3.92 -9.88
C PHE A 48 -8.55 -3.91 -11.30
N ASP A 49 -9.10 -3.03 -12.13
CA ASP A 49 -8.55 -2.74 -13.44
C ASP A 49 -7.33 -1.80 -13.31
N ASN A 50 -6.38 -1.93 -14.22
CA ASN A 50 -5.22 -1.06 -14.26
C ASN A 50 -5.66 0.39 -14.52
N ALA A 51 -5.17 1.30 -13.69
CA ALA A 51 -5.39 2.73 -13.88
C ALA A 51 -4.48 3.28 -14.99
N ALA A 52 -4.97 4.25 -15.77
CA ALA A 52 -4.16 4.93 -16.79
C ALA A 52 -2.93 5.64 -16.16
N VAL A 53 -3.09 6.15 -14.95
CA VAL A 53 -2.00 6.73 -14.14
C VAL A 53 -1.79 5.83 -12.92
N PRO A 54 -0.57 5.33 -12.68
CA PRO A 54 -0.26 4.52 -11.51
C PRO A 54 -0.61 5.24 -10.21
N PRO A 55 -1.45 4.64 -9.34
CA PRO A 55 -2.00 5.33 -8.18
C PRO A 55 -1.05 5.42 -6.98
N VAL A 56 0.08 4.73 -7.02
CA VAL A 56 0.98 4.58 -5.87
C VAL A 56 2.42 4.88 -6.26
N VAL A 57 3.12 5.59 -5.38
CA VAL A 57 4.57 5.78 -5.42
C VAL A 57 5.15 5.27 -4.10
N TYR A 58 6.18 4.42 -4.18
CA TYR A 58 6.96 3.99 -3.04
C TYR A 58 8.45 4.06 -3.37
N ASN A 59 9.21 4.87 -2.61
CA ASN A 59 10.63 5.12 -2.86
C ASN A 59 10.92 5.50 -4.33
N SER A 60 10.17 6.46 -4.87
CA SER A 60 10.25 6.96 -6.25
C SER A 60 9.83 5.97 -7.35
N GLU A 61 9.50 4.72 -7.02
CA GLU A 61 8.97 3.75 -7.97
C GLU A 61 7.44 3.83 -8.03
N LYS A 62 6.87 3.74 -9.23
CA LYS A 62 5.42 3.80 -9.49
C LYS A 62 4.82 2.40 -9.53
N TYR A 63 3.64 2.23 -8.92
CA TYR A 63 2.97 0.95 -8.79
C TYR A 63 1.51 1.01 -9.26
N GLN A 64 1.09 -0.06 -9.94
CA GLN A 64 -0.30 -0.35 -10.25
C GLN A 64 -0.90 -1.22 -9.15
N VAL A 65 -2.16 -0.98 -8.81
CA VAL A 65 -2.93 -1.85 -7.93
C VAL A 65 -3.46 -3.04 -8.72
N GLY A 66 -3.23 -4.25 -8.22
CA GLY A 66 -3.74 -5.46 -8.86
C GLY A 66 -4.92 -6.07 -8.11
N ARG A 67 -4.75 -6.24 -6.81
CA ARG A 67 -5.72 -6.98 -6.00
C ARG A 67 -5.70 -6.54 -4.55
N MET A 68 -6.89 -6.52 -3.93
CA MET A 68 -7.04 -6.44 -2.49
C MET A 68 -7.56 -7.78 -1.96
N ARG A 69 -7.09 -8.20 -0.80
CA ARG A 69 -7.58 -9.37 -0.08
C ARG A 69 -7.97 -8.99 1.33
N LEU A 70 -9.01 -9.63 1.84
CA LEU A 70 -9.40 -9.53 3.25
C LEU A 70 -9.27 -10.91 3.89
N TYR A 71 -8.45 -11.00 4.90
CA TYR A 71 -8.22 -12.20 5.71
C TYR A 71 -8.80 -12.06 7.11
N ARG A 72 -9.10 -13.19 7.74
CA ARG A 72 -9.55 -13.29 9.12
C ARG A 72 -8.91 -14.53 9.80
N PRO A 73 -8.25 -14.37 10.98
CA PRO A 73 -7.81 -13.11 11.58
C PRO A 73 -6.77 -12.40 10.69
N SER A 74 -6.15 -11.33 11.20
CA SER A 74 -5.01 -10.70 10.50
C SER A 74 -3.88 -11.70 10.29
N LEU A 75 -3.10 -11.51 9.20
CA LEU A 75 -1.90 -12.32 8.96
C LEU A 75 -0.75 -11.83 9.84
N HIS A 76 -0.54 -10.49 9.90
CA HIS A 76 0.40 -9.87 10.83
C HIS A 76 -0.13 -9.92 12.27
N THR A 77 0.80 -9.82 13.21
CA THR A 77 0.50 -9.56 14.60
C THR A 77 1.12 -8.23 15.03
N TRP A 78 0.60 -7.64 16.08
CA TRP A 78 1.13 -6.43 16.71
C TRP A 78 1.34 -6.73 18.19
N ASN A 79 2.62 -6.78 18.62
CA ASN A 79 3.00 -7.26 19.95
C ASN A 79 2.37 -8.64 20.27
N GLY A 80 2.45 -9.57 19.31
CA GLY A 80 1.92 -10.93 19.44
C GLY A 80 0.40 -11.06 19.32
N GLN A 81 -0.35 -9.98 19.06
CA GLN A 81 -1.81 -10.02 18.98
C GLN A 81 -2.30 -9.83 17.55
N HIS A 82 -3.25 -10.65 17.13
CA HIS A 82 -3.94 -10.47 15.85
C HIS A 82 -4.99 -9.35 15.92
N ALA A 83 -5.20 -8.68 14.80
CA ALA A 83 -6.42 -7.90 14.56
C ALA A 83 -7.58 -8.84 14.18
N ASP A 84 -8.83 -8.35 14.24
CA ASP A 84 -10.00 -9.15 13.87
C ASP A 84 -9.96 -9.59 12.41
N ALA A 85 -9.41 -8.73 11.52
CA ALA A 85 -9.16 -9.04 10.12
C ALA A 85 -8.01 -8.15 9.60
N GLU A 86 -7.58 -8.39 8.37
CA GLU A 86 -6.55 -7.58 7.70
C GLU A 86 -6.85 -7.44 6.22
N VAL A 87 -6.74 -6.20 5.73
CA VAL A 87 -6.74 -5.88 4.31
C VAL A 87 -5.30 -5.90 3.81
N LEU A 88 -5.04 -6.68 2.75
CA LEU A 88 -3.79 -6.71 2.01
C LEU A 88 -4.03 -6.22 0.59
N ILE A 89 -3.30 -5.18 0.14
CA ILE A 89 -3.42 -4.63 -1.20
C ILE A 89 -2.11 -4.88 -1.95
N GLU A 90 -2.20 -5.71 -2.98
CA GLU A 90 -1.07 -6.07 -3.84
C GLU A 90 -0.88 -5.05 -4.95
N HIS A 91 0.35 -4.60 -5.14
CA HIS A 91 0.74 -3.70 -6.21
C HIS A 91 1.95 -4.25 -6.95
N SER A 92 2.00 -4.02 -8.26
CA SER A 92 3.12 -4.36 -9.12
C SER A 92 3.81 -3.10 -9.62
N ALA A 93 5.14 -3.06 -9.57
CA ALA A 93 5.90 -1.95 -10.12
C ALA A 93 5.67 -1.80 -11.62
N VAL A 94 5.53 -0.56 -12.08
CA VAL A 94 5.39 -0.26 -13.53
C VAL A 94 6.65 -0.65 -14.29
N SER A 95 7.82 -0.53 -13.68
CA SER A 95 9.10 -0.99 -14.24
C SER A 95 9.21 -2.53 -14.35
N GLY A 96 8.27 -3.28 -13.77
CA GLY A 96 8.33 -4.74 -13.63
C GLY A 96 9.35 -5.22 -12.58
N ARG A 97 9.98 -4.32 -11.82
CA ARG A 97 11.03 -4.64 -10.84
C ARG A 97 10.54 -4.49 -9.42
N GLY A 98 9.86 -5.50 -8.93
CA GLY A 98 9.43 -5.56 -7.54
C GLY A 98 7.92 -5.40 -7.35
N ASN A 99 7.51 -5.62 -6.13
CA ASN A 99 6.12 -5.58 -5.72
C ASN A 99 5.99 -4.83 -4.40
N LEU A 100 4.81 -4.28 -4.15
CA LEU A 100 4.48 -3.61 -2.90
C LEU A 100 3.20 -4.21 -2.31
N MET A 101 3.23 -4.49 -1.01
CA MET A 101 2.09 -4.96 -0.24
C MET A 101 1.72 -3.92 0.80
N VAL A 102 0.50 -3.41 0.74
CA VAL A 102 -0.03 -2.49 1.76
C VAL A 102 -0.99 -3.26 2.65
N CYS A 103 -0.71 -3.27 3.94
CA CYS A 103 -1.38 -4.08 4.96
C CYS A 103 -2.03 -3.18 6.01
N ILE A 104 -3.34 -3.37 6.23
CA ILE A 104 -4.13 -2.51 7.11
C ILE A 104 -4.93 -3.39 8.06
N PRO A 105 -4.72 -3.28 9.37
CA PRO A 105 -5.52 -4.02 10.36
C PRO A 105 -6.98 -3.55 10.31
N VAL A 106 -7.88 -4.48 10.57
CA VAL A 106 -9.33 -4.21 10.71
C VAL A 106 -9.75 -4.56 12.12
N LYS A 107 -10.50 -3.67 12.78
CA LYS A 107 -10.96 -3.83 14.15
C LYS A 107 -12.49 -3.68 14.25
N ALA A 108 -13.12 -4.64 14.91
CA ALA A 108 -14.52 -4.59 15.22
C ALA A 108 -14.84 -3.60 16.37
N GLY A 109 -16.05 -3.07 16.38
CA GLY A 109 -16.52 -2.20 17.45
C GLY A 109 -16.55 -0.71 17.13
N ALA A 110 -16.11 -0.28 15.95
CA ALA A 110 -16.30 1.10 15.51
C ALA A 110 -17.75 1.37 15.08
N SER A 111 -18.20 2.60 15.28
CA SER A 111 -19.58 3.00 14.96
C SER A 111 -19.80 3.32 13.46
N SER A 112 -18.77 3.33 12.64
CA SER A 112 -18.86 3.81 11.26
C SER A 112 -19.07 2.66 10.26
N ALA A 113 -20.12 2.79 9.44
CA ALA A 113 -20.27 2.01 8.22
C ALA A 113 -19.42 2.64 7.12
N GLY A 114 -18.12 2.33 7.10
CA GLY A 114 -17.22 2.78 6.05
C GLY A 114 -17.40 2.02 4.74
N VAL A 115 -16.64 2.42 3.73
CA VAL A 115 -16.67 1.79 2.40
C VAL A 115 -16.40 0.29 2.43
N LEU A 116 -15.53 -0.18 3.35
CA LEU A 116 -15.27 -1.60 3.54
C LEU A 116 -16.52 -2.35 4.01
N SER A 117 -17.32 -1.76 4.92
CA SER A 117 -18.59 -2.34 5.39
C SER A 117 -19.60 -2.49 4.25
N ALA A 118 -19.70 -1.48 3.37
CA ALA A 118 -20.60 -1.53 2.21
C ALA A 118 -20.20 -2.66 1.22
N ILE A 119 -18.89 -2.81 0.95
CA ILE A 119 -18.37 -3.90 0.10
C ILE A 119 -18.71 -5.26 0.69
N ILE A 120 -18.46 -5.45 1.99
CA ILE A 120 -18.69 -6.73 2.67
C ILE A 120 -20.18 -7.06 2.69
N ALA A 121 -21.05 -6.07 2.93
CA ALA A 121 -22.49 -6.27 2.86
C ALA A 121 -22.96 -6.73 1.47
N GLN A 122 -22.45 -6.12 0.41
CA GLN A 122 -22.78 -6.52 -0.96
C GLN A 122 -22.28 -7.94 -1.27
N VAL A 123 -21.06 -8.31 -0.89
CA VAL A 123 -20.55 -9.68 -1.04
C VAL A 123 -21.42 -10.66 -0.26
N GLY A 124 -21.81 -10.32 0.96
CA GLY A 124 -22.69 -11.16 1.79
C GLY A 124 -24.06 -11.43 1.17
N GLN A 125 -24.58 -10.48 0.38
CA GLN A 125 -25.86 -10.61 -0.32
C GLN A 125 -25.75 -11.39 -1.64
N THR A 126 -24.69 -11.16 -2.41
CA THR A 126 -24.62 -11.61 -3.81
C THR A 126 -23.61 -12.73 -4.07
N ALA A 127 -22.63 -12.93 -3.20
CA ALA A 127 -21.61 -13.99 -3.27
C ALA A 127 -21.30 -14.59 -1.87
N PRO A 128 -22.32 -15.08 -1.12
CA PRO A 128 -22.14 -15.52 0.27
C PRO A 128 -21.33 -16.80 0.42
N ASN A 129 -21.26 -17.61 -0.62
CA ASN A 129 -20.62 -18.93 -0.57
C ASN A 129 -19.23 -18.90 -1.22
N ALA A 130 -18.33 -19.79 -0.76
CA ALA A 130 -17.04 -19.99 -1.38
C ALA A 130 -17.17 -20.37 -2.87
N GLY A 131 -16.38 -19.70 -3.72
CA GLY A 131 -16.47 -19.81 -5.18
C GLY A 131 -17.41 -18.79 -5.82
N GLY A 132 -18.27 -18.11 -5.04
CA GLY A 132 -19.13 -17.05 -5.54
C GLY A 132 -18.37 -15.82 -5.95
N SER A 133 -18.89 -15.08 -6.95
CA SER A 133 -18.33 -13.80 -7.40
C SER A 133 -19.42 -12.78 -7.71
N THR A 134 -19.07 -11.51 -7.56
CA THR A 134 -19.98 -10.39 -7.83
C THR A 134 -19.20 -9.15 -8.25
N ASN A 135 -19.81 -8.29 -9.04
CA ASN A 135 -19.27 -6.96 -9.29
C ASN A 135 -19.77 -6.01 -8.21
N ILE A 136 -18.84 -5.25 -7.66
CA ILE A 136 -19.15 -4.25 -6.64
C ILE A 136 -19.68 -2.99 -7.33
N SER A 137 -20.92 -2.64 -7.01
CA SER A 137 -21.60 -1.48 -7.58
C SER A 137 -21.75 -0.39 -6.49
N LEU A 138 -20.62 0.22 -6.13
CA LEU A 138 -20.63 1.38 -5.22
C LEU A 138 -20.32 2.65 -6.01
N PRO A 139 -21.14 3.71 -5.86
CA PRO A 139 -20.82 5.01 -6.45
C PRO A 139 -19.46 5.52 -5.94
N ALA A 140 -18.58 5.92 -6.84
CA ALA A 140 -17.29 6.52 -6.51
C ALA A 140 -16.41 5.68 -5.55
N PHE A 141 -16.37 4.34 -5.73
CA PHE A 141 -15.48 3.50 -4.95
C PHE A 141 -14.01 3.84 -5.22
N THR A 142 -13.28 4.12 -4.17
CA THR A 142 -11.83 4.35 -4.21
C THR A 142 -11.13 3.79 -2.98
N LEU A 143 -9.95 3.23 -3.18
CA LEU A 143 -9.08 2.78 -2.08
C LEU A 143 -8.55 3.92 -1.21
N ASN A 144 -8.66 5.20 -1.64
CA ASN A 144 -8.35 6.35 -0.77
C ASN A 144 -9.18 6.35 0.52
N ASN A 145 -10.36 5.74 0.50
CA ASN A 145 -11.24 5.63 1.67
C ASN A 145 -10.93 4.38 2.53
N VAL A 146 -9.99 3.55 2.10
CA VAL A 146 -9.56 2.32 2.79
C VAL A 146 -8.18 2.48 3.39
N VAL A 147 -7.24 3.08 2.64
CA VAL A 147 -5.84 3.23 3.06
C VAL A 147 -5.67 4.46 3.94
N PRO A 148 -5.15 4.32 5.17
CA PRO A 148 -4.93 5.46 6.07
C PRO A 148 -3.81 6.39 5.59
N ARG A 149 -3.96 7.70 5.82
CA ARG A 149 -2.87 8.68 5.71
C ARG A 149 -2.23 8.87 7.08
N ALA A 150 -1.48 7.87 7.51
CA ALA A 150 -0.98 7.75 8.88
C ALA A 150 0.42 7.14 8.89
N PRO A 151 1.16 7.22 9.99
CA PRO A 151 2.41 6.50 10.19
C PRO A 151 2.28 5.01 9.93
N PHE A 152 3.35 4.38 9.47
CA PHE A 152 3.36 2.96 9.11
C PHE A 152 4.72 2.33 9.36
N TYR A 153 4.74 1.01 9.38
CA TYR A 153 5.94 0.19 9.39
C TYR A 153 6.26 -0.29 7.99
N SER A 154 7.54 -0.47 7.68
CA SER A 154 7.99 -1.03 6.42
C SER A 154 9.06 -2.10 6.63
N TYR A 155 8.97 -3.17 5.85
CA TYR A 155 9.97 -4.23 5.81
C TYR A 155 9.94 -4.91 4.43
N THR A 156 10.91 -5.79 4.16
CA THR A 156 10.95 -6.59 2.93
C THR A 156 10.70 -8.06 3.26
N GLY A 157 9.86 -8.71 2.49
CA GLY A 157 9.51 -10.12 2.68
C GLY A 157 8.98 -10.79 1.41
N THR A 158 8.59 -12.05 1.52
CA THR A 158 7.95 -12.81 0.44
C THR A 158 6.43 -12.80 0.58
N LEU A 159 5.69 -13.34 -0.40
CA LEU A 159 4.25 -13.59 -0.22
C LEU A 159 3.99 -14.55 0.95
N PRO A 160 3.02 -14.27 1.83
CA PRO A 160 2.66 -15.14 2.94
C PRO A 160 1.76 -16.31 2.53
N TYR A 161 1.31 -16.35 1.27
CA TYR A 161 0.42 -17.36 0.68
C TYR A 161 0.93 -17.80 -0.69
N VAL A 162 0.37 -18.87 -1.21
CA VAL A 162 0.76 -19.45 -2.52
C VAL A 162 0.68 -18.38 -3.62
N PRO A 163 1.77 -18.23 -4.44
CA PRO A 163 2.89 -19.16 -4.65
C PRO A 163 4.07 -19.03 -3.66
N CYS A 164 3.99 -18.21 -2.59
CA CYS A 164 5.01 -18.08 -1.53
C CYS A 164 6.38 -17.54 -2.03
N VAL A 165 6.40 -16.88 -3.17
CA VAL A 165 7.62 -16.40 -3.85
C VAL A 165 7.50 -14.91 -4.17
N GLY A 166 8.59 -14.35 -4.66
CA GLY A 166 8.71 -12.93 -4.99
C GLY A 166 9.18 -12.12 -3.80
N VAL A 167 9.77 -10.97 -4.11
CA VAL A 167 10.20 -9.98 -3.12
C VAL A 167 9.17 -8.86 -3.11
N TYR A 168 8.65 -8.56 -1.92
CA TYR A 168 7.68 -7.51 -1.67
C TYR A 168 8.23 -6.51 -0.67
N ASN A 169 8.11 -5.25 -0.96
CA ASN A 169 8.15 -4.22 0.07
C ASN A 169 6.80 -4.20 0.78
N TYR A 170 6.80 -4.16 2.09
CA TYR A 170 5.60 -4.10 2.90
C TYR A 170 5.44 -2.71 3.50
N VAL A 171 4.24 -2.18 3.44
CA VAL A 171 3.74 -1.02 4.20
C VAL A 171 2.66 -1.56 5.12
N VAL A 172 2.91 -1.57 6.43
CA VAL A 172 2.00 -2.14 7.43
C VAL A 172 1.59 -1.06 8.40
N PHE A 173 0.29 -0.76 8.46
CA PHE A 173 -0.23 0.22 9.41
C PHE A 173 -0.31 -0.36 10.82
N GLY A 174 -0.13 0.50 11.83
CA GLY A 174 -0.29 0.11 13.23
C GLY A 174 -1.74 -0.13 13.61
N MET A 175 -1.96 -0.84 14.73
CA MET A 175 -3.32 -1.11 15.25
C MET A 175 -4.11 0.16 15.56
N GLU A 176 -3.44 1.24 15.90
CA GLU A 176 -4.00 2.58 16.13
C GLU A 176 -4.57 3.22 14.88
N HIS A 177 -4.18 2.73 13.69
CA HIS A 177 -4.65 3.17 12.38
C HIS A 177 -5.51 2.11 11.68
N SER A 178 -6.10 1.20 12.45
CA SER A 178 -6.99 0.15 11.95
C SER A 178 -8.25 0.72 11.29
N ILE A 179 -8.74 0.02 10.28
CA ILE A 179 -10.07 0.26 9.73
C ILE A 179 -11.10 -0.23 10.75
N GLY A 180 -11.92 0.71 11.25
CA GLY A 180 -13.03 0.34 12.12
C GLY A 180 -14.22 -0.23 11.33
N VAL A 181 -14.78 -1.35 11.78
CA VAL A 181 -16.02 -1.91 11.24
C VAL A 181 -17.06 -2.09 12.36
N ASN A 182 -18.35 -1.92 12.04
CA ASN A 182 -19.42 -2.16 13.00
C ASN A 182 -19.60 -3.66 13.27
N ARG A 183 -20.42 -3.97 14.28
CA ARG A 183 -20.66 -5.35 14.71
C ARG A 183 -21.24 -6.22 13.60
N ASP A 184 -22.18 -5.70 12.83
CA ASP A 184 -22.86 -6.45 11.76
C ASP A 184 -21.86 -6.81 10.64
N THR A 185 -20.99 -5.89 10.27
CA THR A 185 -19.91 -6.14 9.32
C THR A 185 -18.93 -7.19 9.85
N SER A 186 -18.55 -7.12 11.12
CA SER A 186 -17.68 -8.12 11.75
C SER A 186 -18.32 -9.51 11.74
N MET A 187 -19.61 -9.61 12.08
CA MET A 187 -20.36 -10.88 11.97
C MET A 187 -20.42 -11.39 10.53
N MET A 188 -20.58 -10.49 9.55
CA MET A 188 -20.59 -10.87 8.14
C MET A 188 -19.20 -11.38 7.69
N ILE A 189 -18.12 -10.73 8.09
CA ILE A 189 -16.75 -11.21 7.84
C ILE A 189 -16.58 -12.63 8.39
N ASN A 190 -17.03 -12.87 9.63
CA ASN A 190 -16.95 -14.18 10.28
C ASN A 190 -17.75 -15.26 9.55
N LYS A 191 -18.86 -14.89 8.91
CA LYS A 191 -19.68 -15.80 8.11
C LYS A 191 -19.06 -16.09 6.74
N LEU A 192 -18.46 -15.10 6.10
CA LEU A 192 -17.93 -15.19 4.74
C LEU A 192 -16.54 -15.83 4.67
N ILE A 193 -15.73 -15.66 5.71
CA ILE A 193 -14.32 -16.06 5.71
C ILE A 193 -14.09 -17.12 6.78
N THR A 194 -13.67 -18.30 6.38
CA THR A 194 -13.17 -19.34 7.29
C THR A 194 -11.83 -18.89 7.86
N GLU A 195 -11.71 -18.93 9.18
CA GLU A 195 -10.45 -18.60 9.86
C GLU A 195 -9.29 -19.41 9.32
N ALA A 196 -8.21 -18.75 8.94
CA ALA A 196 -7.01 -19.38 8.45
C ALA A 196 -5.80 -18.90 9.26
N ALA A 197 -5.11 -19.81 9.91
CA ALA A 197 -3.88 -19.53 10.63
C ALA A 197 -2.69 -19.48 9.66
N TYR A 198 -1.99 -18.36 9.64
CA TYR A 198 -0.71 -18.19 8.95
C TYR A 198 0.40 -18.06 9.99
N PRO A 199 1.51 -18.80 9.85
CA PRO A 199 2.59 -18.72 10.83
C PRO A 199 3.29 -17.37 10.72
N VAL A 200 3.35 -16.64 11.83
CA VAL A 200 4.13 -15.40 11.95
C VAL A 200 5.61 -15.72 11.90
N ARG A 201 6.37 -14.94 11.15
CA ARG A 201 7.80 -15.14 10.88
C ARG A 201 8.64 -14.09 11.59
N LYS A 202 9.91 -14.40 11.77
CA LYS A 202 10.88 -13.37 12.15
C LYS A 202 11.24 -12.54 10.91
N PRO A 203 11.32 -11.19 11.02
CA PRO A 203 11.71 -10.36 9.89
C PRO A 203 13.14 -10.74 9.43
N VAL A 204 13.32 -10.84 8.12
CA VAL A 204 14.64 -10.97 7.49
C VAL A 204 15.10 -9.57 7.12
N GLY A 205 15.98 -8.99 7.92
CA GLY A 205 16.38 -7.59 7.81
C GLY A 205 15.67 -6.71 8.82
N GLY A 206 15.78 -5.40 8.67
CA GLY A 206 15.20 -4.42 9.59
C GLY A 206 13.72 -4.19 9.34
N VAL A 207 12.99 -3.87 10.42
CA VAL A 207 11.68 -3.23 10.35
C VAL A 207 11.89 -1.74 10.55
N PHE A 208 11.26 -0.92 9.73
CA PHE A 208 11.42 0.54 9.73
C PHE A 208 10.08 1.20 10.04
N TYR A 209 10.12 2.27 10.80
CA TYR A 209 8.92 3.05 11.15
C TYR A 209 8.97 4.43 10.49
N ASN A 210 8.01 4.70 9.62
CA ASN A 210 7.81 6.01 9.02
C ASN A 210 6.83 6.84 9.86
N LYS A 211 7.38 7.82 10.59
CA LYS A 211 6.59 8.72 11.45
C LYS A 211 5.81 9.77 10.66
N LYS A 212 6.30 10.15 9.47
CA LYS A 212 5.67 11.16 8.60
C LYS A 212 4.31 10.69 8.08
N GLY A 213 4.18 9.37 7.85
CA GLY A 213 2.98 8.77 7.29
C GLY A 213 2.91 8.85 5.76
N ALA A 214 1.83 8.29 5.22
CA ALA A 214 1.60 8.23 3.79
C ALA A 214 1.24 9.60 3.20
N GLY A 215 1.91 9.98 2.11
CA GLY A 215 1.70 11.21 1.37
C GLY A 215 0.59 11.12 0.32
N ASN A 216 0.43 12.22 -0.46
CA ASN A 216 -0.47 12.28 -1.60
C ASN A 216 0.34 12.23 -2.91
N ALA A 217 0.11 11.21 -3.72
CA ALA A 217 0.78 11.06 -5.01
C ALA A 217 0.36 12.10 -6.07
N MET A 218 -0.75 12.82 -5.85
CA MET A 218 -1.19 13.92 -6.74
C MET A 218 -0.51 15.26 -6.43
N SER A 219 0.14 15.42 -5.28
CA SER A 219 0.84 16.67 -4.94
C SER A 219 2.15 16.87 -5.71
N SER A 220 2.56 15.92 -6.53
CA SER A 220 3.59 16.04 -7.55
C SER A 220 2.98 16.38 -8.92
N GLY A 221 1.91 17.13 -8.96
CA GLY A 221 1.31 17.65 -10.18
C GLY A 221 2.04 18.90 -10.64
N GLU A 222 3.15 18.73 -11.15
CA GLU A 222 4.09 19.38 -12.03
C GLU A 222 5.41 18.73 -11.70
N ASP A 223 5.77 17.68 -12.46
CA ASP A 223 7.10 17.10 -12.42
C ASP A 223 8.08 18.20 -12.90
N GLU A 224 8.48 19.08 -11.99
CA GLU A 224 9.72 19.82 -12.16
C GLU A 224 10.85 18.80 -12.03
N ILE A 225 11.22 18.23 -13.16
CA ILE A 225 12.39 17.36 -13.25
C ILE A 225 13.61 18.29 -13.17
N TYR A 226 14.19 18.40 -12.01
CA TYR A 226 15.52 19.02 -11.86
C TYR A 226 16.56 18.02 -12.40
N ILE A 227 17.00 18.24 -13.63
CA ILE A 227 18.17 17.55 -14.18
C ILE A 227 19.37 18.40 -13.83
N GLU A 228 20.20 17.93 -12.92
CA GLU A 228 21.53 18.48 -12.74
C GLU A 228 22.37 18.07 -13.96
N CYS A 229 22.48 18.98 -14.92
CA CYS A 229 23.39 18.80 -16.05
C CYS A 229 24.81 19.01 -15.54
N GLN A 230 25.60 17.93 -15.47
CA GLN A 230 27.03 18.08 -15.26
C GLN A 230 27.63 18.75 -16.51
N PRO A 231 28.35 19.86 -16.36
CA PRO A 231 28.98 20.49 -17.51
C PRO A 231 30.03 19.54 -18.10
N THR A 232 29.88 19.22 -19.37
CA THR A 232 30.88 18.45 -20.14
C THR A 232 31.92 19.36 -20.79
N GLY A 233 32.02 20.63 -20.39
CA GLY A 233 32.91 21.65 -20.93
C GLY A 233 33.85 22.22 -19.89
N GLU A 234 34.94 22.85 -20.35
CA GLU A 234 36.07 23.41 -19.55
C GLU A 234 35.67 24.63 -18.69
N ASP A 235 34.44 25.10 -18.71
CA ASP A 235 34.07 26.40 -18.17
C ASP A 235 33.55 26.35 -16.72
N GLY A 236 33.37 25.19 -16.15
CA GLY A 236 33.05 25.00 -14.72
C GLY A 236 31.77 25.68 -14.22
N GLU A 237 30.86 26.13 -15.09
CA GLU A 237 29.60 26.75 -14.74
C GLU A 237 28.50 25.69 -14.58
N ARG A 238 27.77 25.73 -13.45
CA ARG A 238 26.62 24.86 -13.21
C ARG A 238 25.37 25.51 -13.82
N HIS A 239 24.74 24.80 -14.75
CA HIS A 239 23.47 25.21 -15.34
C HIS A 239 22.33 24.35 -14.78
N TRP A 240 21.25 24.99 -14.37
CA TRP A 240 20.01 24.32 -14.00
C TRP A 240 19.01 24.44 -15.14
N CYS A 241 18.46 23.34 -15.59
CA CYS A 241 17.45 23.34 -16.63
C CYS A 241 16.09 22.97 -16.06
N LEU A 242 15.11 23.85 -16.22
CA LEU A 242 13.70 23.63 -15.88
C LEU A 242 13.00 23.09 -17.13
N PHE A 243 12.30 21.94 -16.99
CA PHE A 243 11.45 21.37 -18.03
C PHE A 243 9.98 21.45 -17.60
N PRO A 244 9.25 22.52 -17.86
CA PRO A 244 7.81 22.53 -17.71
C PRO A 244 7.18 21.64 -18.80
N ALA A 245 6.22 20.80 -18.43
CA ALA A 245 5.62 19.77 -19.26
C ALA A 245 4.96 20.24 -20.59
N ALA A 246 4.88 21.54 -20.85
CA ALA A 246 4.24 22.12 -22.02
C ALA A 246 5.13 23.02 -22.91
N GLN A 247 6.36 23.28 -22.53
CA GLN A 247 7.28 24.14 -23.29
C GLN A 247 8.68 23.55 -23.22
N GLY A 248 9.39 23.51 -24.36
CA GLY A 248 10.73 22.94 -24.43
C GLY A 248 11.72 23.54 -23.40
N PRO A 249 12.90 22.91 -23.21
CA PRO A 249 13.83 23.23 -22.12
C PRO A 249 14.32 24.68 -22.19
N THR A 250 14.13 25.42 -21.10
CA THR A 250 14.74 26.74 -20.91
C THR A 250 15.86 26.61 -19.89
N CYS A 251 17.10 26.86 -20.33
CA CYS A 251 18.26 26.89 -19.45
C CYS A 251 18.55 28.33 -19.03
N GLN A 252 18.67 28.58 -17.70
CA GLN A 252 19.08 29.87 -17.18
C GLN A 252 20.46 29.74 -16.52
N ALA A 253 21.39 30.64 -16.87
CA ALA A 253 22.66 30.77 -16.19
C ALA A 253 22.46 31.43 -14.83
N VAL A 254 22.96 30.81 -13.75
CA VAL A 254 22.94 31.42 -12.41
C VAL A 254 24.20 32.27 -12.25
N PRO A 255 24.09 33.60 -11.95
CA PRO A 255 25.24 34.43 -11.75
C PRO A 255 26.01 33.98 -10.49
N ARG A 256 27.35 33.94 -10.60
CA ARG A 256 28.26 33.66 -9.47
C ARG A 256 28.04 34.65 -8.35
N GLN A 257 27.56 34.18 -7.20
CA GLN A 257 27.70 34.95 -5.95
C GLN A 257 29.18 34.86 -5.53
N ARG A 258 29.88 35.99 -5.55
CA ARG A 258 31.20 36.11 -4.92
C ARG A 258 31.00 36.02 -3.42
N ILE A 259 31.53 35.01 -2.80
CA ILE A 259 31.70 34.94 -1.34
C ILE A 259 32.90 35.85 -1.02
N PRO A 260 32.75 36.89 -0.17
CA PRO A 260 33.92 37.64 0.28
C PRO A 260 34.76 36.74 1.20
N LEU A 261 36.07 36.81 1.01
CA LEU A 261 37.11 36.23 1.87
C LEU A 261 37.12 36.88 3.24
#